data_366671c365d393229d8ea6e38c78c487
#
_entry.id   366671c365d393229d8ea6e38c78c487
#
_cell.length_a   1.000
_cell.length_b   1.000
_cell.length_c   1.000
_cell.angle_alpha   90.00
_cell.angle_beta   90.00
_cell.angle_gamma   90.00
#
_symmetry.space_group_name_H-M   'P 1'
#
loop_
_entity.id
_entity.type
_entity.pdbx_description
1 polymer ?
#
loop_
_entity_poly.entity_id
_entity_poly.type
_entity_poly.pdbx_seq_one_letter_code
_entity_poly.pdbx_strand_id
1 'polypeptide(L)'
;MINQDNRLLCLNVDNGSLVWNVRSVSSFIKSQSFLSLAISKDEDLIILNSSGDLVKLRTDNGRIYWTLSVLGSFFAHDTDFFRSSDIVLVDNDIILSTSTTTFSFNLINGQFNWETEIGSINTPIIDGNNIFSMTDNGYFVNLNRKNGKIIWSTNILKILKKKKQITKIAGYILGSSKVYIVTQNGYLIICSANSGQIESFKKIGDMIYSNPIISNGSLYILTENSKIIGFN
;
A
#
# COMPACT_ATOMS: atom_id res chain seq x y z
N MET A 1 16.77 1.29 -8.40
CA MET A 1 16.27 2.49 -7.67
C MET A 1 15.59 3.47 -8.61
N ILE A 2 14.64 4.26 -8.13
CA ILE A 2 14.02 5.36 -8.89
C ILE A 2 14.30 6.68 -8.16
N ASN A 3 14.66 7.72 -8.89
CA ASN A 3 14.94 9.04 -8.33
C ASN A 3 13.74 9.99 -8.49
N GLN A 4 13.83 11.19 -7.90
CA GLN A 4 12.77 12.21 -7.93
C GLN A 4 12.42 12.72 -9.35
N ASP A 5 13.31 12.51 -10.33
CA ASP A 5 13.08 12.87 -11.73
C ASP A 5 12.46 11.72 -12.54
N ASN A 6 11.90 10.71 -11.86
CA ASN A 6 11.34 9.48 -12.45
C ASN A 6 12.36 8.70 -13.30
N ARG A 7 13.66 8.88 -13.04
CA ARG A 7 14.70 8.09 -13.69
C ARG A 7 14.91 6.80 -12.90
N LEU A 8 14.75 5.68 -13.56
CA LEU A 8 15.03 4.36 -13.02
C LEU A 8 16.49 3.98 -13.30
N LEU A 9 17.18 3.55 -12.26
CA LEU A 9 18.60 3.18 -12.31
C LEU A 9 18.75 1.74 -11.78
N CYS A 10 19.44 0.89 -12.53
CA CYS A 10 19.95 -0.37 -12.04
C CYS A 10 21.45 -0.23 -11.78
N LEU A 11 21.84 -0.56 -10.58
CA LEU A 11 23.24 -0.48 -10.14
C LEU A 11 23.75 -1.89 -9.80
N ASN A 12 25.00 -2.14 -10.10
CA ASN A 12 25.69 -3.33 -9.63
C ASN A 12 25.81 -3.27 -8.10
N VAL A 13 25.43 -4.35 -7.41
CA VAL A 13 25.38 -4.39 -5.94
C VAL A 13 26.77 -4.36 -5.29
N ASP A 14 27.79 -4.91 -5.99
CA ASP A 14 29.13 -5.05 -5.44
C ASP A 14 29.93 -3.74 -5.48
N ASN A 15 29.74 -2.94 -6.53
CA ASN A 15 30.57 -1.77 -6.78
C ASN A 15 29.80 -0.49 -7.07
N GLY A 16 28.46 -0.53 -7.11
CA GLY A 16 27.61 0.63 -7.37
C GLY A 16 27.66 1.17 -8.81
N SER A 17 28.35 0.49 -9.74
CA SER A 17 28.39 0.95 -11.12
C SER A 17 27.03 0.87 -11.80
N LEU A 18 26.78 1.79 -12.74
CA LEU A 18 25.53 1.81 -13.49
C LEU A 18 25.50 0.64 -14.48
N VAL A 19 24.48 -0.22 -14.37
CA VAL A 19 24.23 -1.33 -15.32
C VAL A 19 23.37 -0.83 -16.47
N TRP A 20 22.22 -0.21 -16.15
CA TRP A 20 21.34 0.44 -17.12
C TRP A 20 20.53 1.56 -16.46
N ASN A 21 20.02 2.47 -17.28
CA ASN A 21 19.06 3.45 -16.84
C ASN A 21 17.93 3.62 -17.84
N VAL A 22 16.73 3.88 -17.32
CA VAL A 22 15.54 4.18 -18.13
C VAL A 22 14.94 5.48 -17.62
N ARG A 23 14.65 6.37 -18.55
CA ARG A 23 13.93 7.59 -18.27
C ARG A 23 12.46 7.33 -18.54
N SER A 24 11.65 7.35 -17.51
CA SER A 24 10.20 7.45 -17.65
C SER A 24 9.84 8.81 -18.23
N VAL A 25 8.64 8.94 -18.80
CA VAL A 25 8.15 10.21 -19.35
C VAL A 25 8.40 11.32 -18.34
N SER A 26 8.98 12.44 -18.78
CA SER A 26 9.37 13.54 -17.91
C SER A 26 8.12 14.16 -17.28
N SER A 27 7.95 13.96 -15.99
CA SER A 27 6.97 14.72 -15.20
C SER A 27 7.64 15.95 -14.61
N PHE A 28 6.96 17.09 -14.70
CA PHE A 28 7.32 18.28 -13.92
C PHE A 28 6.99 18.10 -12.43
N ILE A 29 6.22 17.06 -12.11
CA ILE A 29 5.75 16.73 -10.78
C ILE A 29 6.78 15.83 -10.10
N LYS A 30 7.41 16.34 -9.05
CA LYS A 30 8.35 15.54 -8.22
C LYS A 30 7.60 14.87 -7.09
N SER A 31 7.83 13.57 -6.90
CA SER A 31 7.27 12.87 -5.76
C SER A 31 7.85 13.41 -4.45
N GLN A 32 6.99 13.59 -3.45
CA GLN A 32 7.39 13.91 -2.07
C GLN A 32 7.59 12.66 -1.21
N SER A 33 7.25 11.49 -1.73
CA SER A 33 7.40 10.20 -1.07
C SER A 33 8.25 9.25 -1.91
N PHE A 34 8.68 8.14 -1.32
CA PHE A 34 9.33 7.08 -2.06
C PHE A 34 8.37 6.52 -3.12
N LEU A 35 8.86 6.41 -4.35
CA LEU A 35 8.11 5.82 -5.44
C LEU A 35 8.10 4.30 -5.29
N SER A 36 6.96 3.67 -5.57
CA SER A 36 6.78 2.24 -5.39
C SER A 36 7.40 1.43 -6.51
N LEU A 37 8.11 0.38 -6.13
CA LEU A 37 8.74 -0.61 -6.99
C LEU A 37 8.29 -2.00 -6.54
N ALA A 38 7.96 -2.88 -7.48
CA ALA A 38 7.69 -4.29 -7.19
C ALA A 38 8.34 -5.18 -8.24
N ILE A 39 8.82 -6.35 -7.84
CA ILE A 39 9.40 -7.36 -8.75
C ILE A 39 8.43 -8.54 -8.80
N SER A 40 8.06 -8.95 -10.01
CA SER A 40 7.20 -10.10 -10.23
C SER A 40 7.94 -11.43 -10.04
N LYS A 41 7.21 -12.54 -10.01
CA LYS A 41 7.79 -13.90 -9.96
C LYS A 41 8.65 -14.22 -11.19
N ASP A 42 8.35 -13.59 -12.32
CA ASP A 42 9.10 -13.74 -13.58
C ASP A 42 10.28 -12.74 -13.67
N GLU A 43 10.66 -12.14 -12.54
CA GLU A 43 11.75 -11.18 -12.42
C GLU A 43 11.54 -9.88 -13.24
N ASP A 44 10.31 -9.55 -13.61
CA ASP A 44 10.00 -8.27 -14.23
C ASP A 44 9.77 -7.20 -13.16
N LEU A 45 10.20 -5.98 -13.46
CA LEU A 45 10.04 -4.83 -12.58
C LEU A 45 8.79 -4.03 -12.94
N ILE A 46 7.99 -3.73 -11.95
CA ILE A 46 6.81 -2.85 -12.05
C ILE A 46 7.08 -1.60 -11.24
N ILE A 47 6.87 -0.44 -11.85
CA ILE A 47 7.03 0.86 -11.19
C ILE A 47 5.79 1.72 -11.38
N LEU A 48 5.47 2.53 -10.37
CA LEU A 48 4.54 3.65 -10.48
C LEU A 48 5.33 4.94 -10.31
N ASN A 49 5.30 5.80 -11.34
CA ASN A 49 5.99 7.08 -11.27
C ASN A 49 5.07 8.19 -10.69
N SER A 50 5.64 9.35 -10.40
CA SER A 50 4.92 10.49 -9.85
C SER A 50 3.93 11.15 -10.82
N SER A 51 3.97 10.79 -12.11
CA SER A 51 3.00 11.24 -13.11
C SER A 51 1.78 10.33 -13.19
N GLY A 52 1.74 9.23 -12.41
CA GLY A 52 0.68 8.23 -12.53
C GLY A 52 0.86 7.26 -13.69
N ASP A 53 2.08 7.10 -14.22
CA ASP A 53 2.35 6.06 -15.20
C ASP A 53 2.81 4.78 -14.48
N LEU A 54 2.12 3.69 -14.78
CA LEU A 54 2.50 2.35 -14.39
C LEU A 54 3.28 1.71 -15.53
N VAL A 55 4.48 1.23 -15.23
CA VAL A 55 5.42 0.71 -16.23
C VAL A 55 5.88 -0.69 -15.84
N LYS A 56 5.85 -1.63 -16.78
CA LYS A 56 6.47 -2.94 -16.65
C LYS A 56 7.72 -3.01 -17.52
N LEU A 57 8.82 -3.49 -16.97
CA LEU A 57 10.10 -3.60 -17.68
C LEU A 57 10.93 -4.80 -17.18
N ARG A 58 11.86 -5.21 -18.00
CA ARG A 58 12.83 -6.26 -17.66
C ARG A 58 13.87 -5.76 -16.66
N THR A 59 14.19 -6.56 -15.67
CA THR A 59 15.19 -6.22 -14.65
C THR A 59 16.62 -6.27 -15.18
N ASP A 60 16.91 -7.13 -16.17
CA ASP A 60 18.27 -7.34 -16.67
C ASP A 60 18.80 -6.19 -17.54
N ASN A 61 17.93 -5.53 -18.31
CA ASN A 61 18.35 -4.53 -19.31
C ASN A 61 17.47 -3.28 -19.37
N GLY A 62 16.40 -3.19 -18.56
CA GLY A 62 15.51 -2.05 -18.53
C GLY A 62 14.56 -1.91 -19.72
N ARG A 63 14.45 -2.94 -20.58
CA ARG A 63 13.51 -2.90 -21.73
C ARG A 63 12.08 -2.84 -21.23
N ILE A 64 11.33 -1.82 -21.67
CA ILE A 64 9.92 -1.64 -21.33
C ILE A 64 9.06 -2.63 -22.12
N TYR A 65 8.19 -3.35 -21.44
CA TYR A 65 7.16 -4.19 -22.05
C TYR A 65 5.92 -3.38 -22.39
N TRP A 66 5.44 -2.62 -21.40
CA TRP A 66 4.27 -1.75 -21.56
C TRP A 66 4.32 -0.59 -20.56
N THR A 67 3.63 0.48 -20.93
CA THR A 67 3.36 1.64 -20.08
C THR A 67 1.89 1.99 -20.22
N LEU A 68 1.25 2.31 -19.09
CA LEU A 68 -0.11 2.83 -19.06
C LEU A 68 -0.20 4.03 -18.12
N SER A 69 -1.05 4.99 -18.44
CA SER A 69 -1.37 6.10 -17.56
C SER A 69 -2.60 5.77 -16.72
N VAL A 70 -2.45 5.80 -15.40
CA VAL A 70 -3.58 5.60 -14.46
C VAL A 70 -4.47 6.84 -14.41
N LEU A 71 -3.98 8.02 -14.82
CA LEU A 71 -4.74 9.27 -14.89
C LEU A 71 -5.93 9.25 -15.88
N GLY A 72 -5.97 8.25 -16.77
CA GLY A 72 -7.11 8.05 -17.67
C GLY A 72 -8.34 7.41 -17.01
N SER A 73 -8.29 7.07 -15.74
CA SER A 73 -9.40 6.48 -15.00
C SER A 73 -10.46 7.52 -14.59
N PHE A 74 -11.69 7.08 -14.31
CA PHE A 74 -12.78 7.98 -13.92
C PHE A 74 -12.57 8.70 -12.58
N PHE A 75 -11.81 8.09 -11.66
CA PHE A 75 -11.66 8.56 -10.29
C PHE A 75 -10.28 9.12 -9.98
N ALA A 76 -9.29 8.95 -10.88
CA ALA A 76 -7.95 9.44 -10.65
C ALA A 76 -7.81 10.93 -10.93
N HIS A 77 -7.21 11.66 -10.00
CA HIS A 77 -6.84 13.06 -10.12
C HIS A 77 -5.33 13.23 -10.18
N ASP A 78 -4.84 14.27 -10.86
CA ASP A 78 -3.40 14.54 -11.06
C ASP A 78 -2.58 14.57 -9.76
N THR A 79 -3.22 14.91 -8.64
CA THR A 79 -2.58 15.01 -7.33
C THR A 79 -2.56 13.71 -6.53
N ASP A 80 -3.28 12.66 -6.96
CA ASP A 80 -3.47 11.44 -6.18
C ASP A 80 -2.18 10.63 -6.04
N PHE A 81 -1.32 10.68 -7.06
CA PHE A 81 -0.08 9.90 -7.10
C PHE A 81 1.07 10.46 -6.28
N PHE A 82 0.93 11.65 -5.72
CA PHE A 82 1.88 12.15 -4.72
C PHE A 82 1.93 11.28 -3.46
N ARG A 83 0.83 10.58 -3.16
CA ARG A 83 0.67 9.74 -1.99
C ARG A 83 -0.08 8.48 -2.38
N SER A 84 0.64 7.52 -2.91
CA SER A 84 0.12 6.19 -3.20
C SER A 84 0.62 5.16 -2.18
N SER A 85 -0.08 4.03 -2.11
CA SER A 85 0.41 2.82 -1.44
C SER A 85 1.56 2.21 -2.23
N ASP A 86 2.26 1.25 -1.63
CA ASP A 86 3.13 0.36 -2.40
C ASP A 86 2.30 -0.48 -3.37
N ILE A 87 2.93 -0.84 -4.49
CA ILE A 87 2.39 -1.79 -5.46
C ILE A 87 2.38 -3.18 -4.84
N VAL A 88 1.24 -3.87 -4.90
CA VAL A 88 1.12 -5.27 -4.49
C VAL A 88 0.89 -6.12 -5.72
N LEU A 89 1.74 -7.13 -5.90
CA LEU A 89 1.62 -8.12 -6.98
C LEU A 89 1.07 -9.42 -6.40
N VAL A 90 -0.01 -9.91 -6.97
CA VAL A 90 -0.60 -11.19 -6.58
C VAL A 90 -1.13 -11.92 -7.82
N ASP A 91 -0.64 -13.13 -8.06
CA ASP A 91 -0.89 -13.89 -9.28
C ASP A 91 -0.60 -13.02 -10.53
N ASN A 92 -1.63 -12.73 -11.35
CA ASN A 92 -1.54 -11.86 -12.52
C ASN A 92 -2.15 -10.47 -12.29
N ASP A 93 -2.40 -10.09 -11.04
CA ASP A 93 -2.97 -8.79 -10.70
C ASP A 93 -1.92 -7.86 -10.12
N ILE A 94 -1.97 -6.60 -10.54
CA ILE A 94 -1.31 -5.46 -9.90
C ILE A 94 -2.38 -4.71 -9.13
N ILE A 95 -2.20 -4.57 -7.83
CA ILE A 95 -3.07 -3.78 -6.96
C ILE A 95 -2.28 -2.57 -6.47
N LEU A 96 -2.84 -1.40 -6.63
CA LEU A 96 -2.30 -0.16 -6.07
C LEU A 96 -3.43 0.73 -5.58
N SER A 97 -3.13 1.59 -4.62
CA SER A 97 -4.12 2.50 -4.05
C SER A 97 -3.54 3.90 -3.93
N THR A 98 -4.34 4.89 -4.25
CA THR A 98 -4.08 6.30 -3.95
C THR A 98 -4.86 6.72 -2.70
N SER A 99 -4.83 7.99 -2.34
CA SER A 99 -5.63 8.51 -1.21
C SER A 99 -7.14 8.37 -1.41
N THR A 100 -7.61 8.24 -2.66
CA THR A 100 -9.03 8.23 -3.03
C THR A 100 -9.51 6.93 -3.66
N THR A 101 -8.65 6.23 -4.37
CA THR A 101 -9.05 5.15 -5.28
C THR A 101 -8.10 3.95 -5.19
N THR A 102 -8.65 2.75 -5.26
CA THR A 102 -7.89 1.50 -5.43
C THR A 102 -8.11 0.97 -6.84
N PHE A 103 -7.04 0.53 -7.47
CA PHE A 103 -7.00 0.05 -8.84
C PHE A 103 -6.49 -1.37 -8.92
N SER A 104 -6.96 -2.10 -9.92
CA SER A 104 -6.41 -3.38 -10.35
C SER A 104 -6.12 -3.38 -11.84
N PHE A 105 -4.93 -3.89 -12.20
CA PHE A 105 -4.50 -4.06 -13.57
C PHE A 105 -3.96 -5.48 -13.78
N ASN A 106 -3.98 -5.93 -15.02
CA ASN A 106 -3.38 -7.20 -15.40
C ASN A 106 -1.85 -7.05 -15.53
N LEU A 107 -1.09 -7.86 -14.81
CA LEU A 107 0.38 -7.85 -14.78
C LEU A 107 1.01 -8.18 -16.14
N ILE A 108 0.35 -9.02 -16.95
CA ILE A 108 0.92 -9.52 -18.21
C ILE A 108 0.90 -8.43 -19.29
N ASN A 109 -0.25 -7.78 -19.47
CA ASN A 109 -0.51 -6.88 -20.59
C ASN A 109 -0.86 -5.45 -20.20
N GLY A 110 -0.93 -5.13 -18.90
CA GLY A 110 -1.27 -3.81 -18.39
C GLY A 110 -2.76 -3.43 -18.53
N GLN A 111 -3.63 -4.36 -18.96
CA GLN A 111 -5.04 -4.04 -19.09
C GLN A 111 -5.68 -3.69 -17.75
N PHE A 112 -6.57 -2.72 -17.77
CA PHE A 112 -7.38 -2.33 -16.63
C PHE A 112 -8.39 -3.43 -16.30
N ASN A 113 -8.45 -3.83 -15.01
CA ASN A 113 -9.41 -4.79 -14.51
C ASN A 113 -10.61 -4.09 -13.87
N TRP A 114 -10.36 -3.27 -12.86
CA TRP A 114 -11.36 -2.51 -12.13
C TRP A 114 -10.74 -1.38 -11.29
N GLU A 115 -11.58 -0.44 -10.89
CA GLU A 115 -11.28 0.57 -9.88
C GLU A 115 -12.44 0.73 -8.91
N THR A 116 -12.16 1.26 -7.72
CA THR A 116 -13.16 1.57 -6.71
C THR A 116 -12.77 2.84 -5.95
N GLU A 117 -13.75 3.68 -5.63
CA GLU A 117 -13.57 4.92 -4.87
C GLU A 117 -13.34 4.64 -3.37
N ILE A 118 -12.41 3.74 -3.09
CA ILE A 118 -11.90 3.41 -1.76
C ILE A 118 -10.39 3.53 -1.83
N GLY A 119 -9.84 4.58 -1.25
CA GLY A 119 -8.40 4.82 -1.27
C GLY A 119 -7.72 4.63 0.07
N SER A 120 -6.45 4.32 0.02
CA SER A 120 -5.55 4.19 1.17
C SER A 120 -4.13 4.49 0.76
N ILE A 121 -3.43 5.29 1.55
CA ILE A 121 -1.98 5.47 1.40
C ILE A 121 -1.19 4.34 2.07
N ASN A 122 -1.84 3.52 2.90
CA ASN A 122 -1.24 2.32 3.47
C ASN A 122 -1.35 1.17 2.46
N THR A 123 -0.31 0.38 2.36
CA THR A 123 -0.27 -0.79 1.48
C THR A 123 -1.40 -1.77 1.82
N PRO A 124 -2.26 -2.14 0.87
CA PRO A 124 -3.33 -3.09 1.12
C PRO A 124 -2.79 -4.49 1.40
N ILE A 125 -3.48 -5.23 2.28
CA ILE A 125 -3.16 -6.63 2.54
C ILE A 125 -4.05 -7.50 1.67
N ILE A 126 -3.44 -8.46 0.98
CA ILE A 126 -4.18 -9.40 0.11
C ILE A 126 -4.12 -10.80 0.71
N ASP A 127 -5.29 -11.40 0.88
CA ASP A 127 -5.45 -12.78 1.32
C ASP A 127 -6.52 -13.47 0.46
N GLY A 128 -6.09 -14.35 -0.42
CA GLY A 128 -6.94 -15.01 -1.38
C GLY A 128 -7.72 -14.04 -2.27
N ASN A 129 -9.04 -14.02 -2.15
CA ASN A 129 -9.92 -13.10 -2.88
C ASN A 129 -10.23 -11.80 -2.11
N ASN A 130 -9.63 -11.58 -0.96
CA ASN A 130 -9.87 -10.42 -0.13
C ASN A 130 -8.75 -9.40 -0.27
N ILE A 131 -9.11 -8.12 -0.35
CA ILE A 131 -8.20 -6.98 -0.25
C ILE A 131 -8.62 -6.19 0.98
N PHE A 132 -7.79 -6.20 2.02
CA PHE A 132 -8.00 -5.42 3.22
C PHE A 132 -7.33 -4.07 3.07
N SER A 133 -8.11 -3.00 3.15
CA SER A 133 -7.66 -1.63 3.00
C SER A 133 -8.10 -0.78 4.19
N MET A 134 -7.31 0.24 4.51
CA MET A 134 -7.57 1.14 5.62
C MET A 134 -7.60 2.58 5.11
N THR A 135 -8.78 3.17 5.03
CA THR A 135 -8.92 4.55 4.54
C THR A 135 -8.44 5.58 5.56
N ASP A 136 -8.04 6.76 5.09
CA ASP A 136 -7.56 7.85 5.95
C ASP A 136 -8.59 8.35 6.96
N ASN A 137 -9.89 8.22 6.64
CA ASN A 137 -11.00 8.57 7.54
C ASN A 137 -11.44 7.40 8.47
N GLY A 138 -10.62 6.34 8.52
CA GLY A 138 -10.72 5.28 9.53
C GLY A 138 -11.74 4.20 9.23
N TYR A 139 -12.04 3.97 7.96
CA TYR A 139 -12.78 2.78 7.56
C TYR A 139 -11.82 1.64 7.27
N PHE A 140 -12.06 0.51 7.92
CA PHE A 140 -11.49 -0.76 7.57
C PHE A 140 -12.42 -1.44 6.56
N VAL A 141 -11.90 -1.73 5.37
CA VAL A 141 -12.68 -2.19 4.22
C VAL A 141 -12.12 -3.49 3.70
N ASN A 142 -12.99 -4.42 3.36
CA ASN A 142 -12.65 -5.61 2.57
C ASN A 142 -13.27 -5.48 1.18
N LEU A 143 -12.42 -5.55 0.16
CA LEU A 143 -12.83 -5.54 -1.24
C LEU A 143 -12.65 -6.94 -1.83
N ASN A 144 -13.53 -7.30 -2.75
CA ASN A 144 -13.35 -8.49 -3.58
C ASN A 144 -12.26 -8.23 -4.63
N ARG A 145 -11.18 -9.02 -4.63
CA ARG A 145 -10.04 -8.86 -5.53
C ARG A 145 -10.40 -8.92 -7.02
N LYS A 146 -11.38 -9.74 -7.39
CA LYS A 146 -11.73 -9.97 -8.80
C LYS A 146 -12.47 -8.79 -9.44
N ASN A 147 -13.19 -7.98 -8.65
CA ASN A 147 -14.08 -6.96 -9.20
C ASN A 147 -14.14 -5.64 -8.40
N GLY A 148 -13.31 -5.48 -7.37
CA GLY A 148 -13.23 -4.27 -6.55
C GLY A 148 -14.47 -3.98 -5.68
N LYS A 149 -15.50 -4.83 -5.67
CA LYS A 149 -16.71 -4.59 -4.88
C LYS A 149 -16.46 -4.72 -3.40
N ILE A 150 -17.07 -3.82 -2.62
CA ILE A 150 -17.00 -3.86 -1.16
C ILE A 150 -17.75 -5.10 -0.66
N ILE A 151 -17.06 -5.95 0.10
CA ILE A 151 -17.64 -7.09 0.82
C ILE A 151 -18.23 -6.59 2.15
N TRP A 152 -17.42 -5.85 2.91
CA TRP A 152 -17.86 -5.16 4.12
C TRP A 152 -16.98 -3.94 4.40
N SER A 153 -17.48 -3.02 5.23
CA SER A 153 -16.80 -1.80 5.66
C SER A 153 -17.17 -1.46 7.09
N THR A 154 -16.18 -1.17 7.92
CA THR A 154 -16.36 -0.85 9.34
C THR A 154 -15.58 0.41 9.71
N ASN A 155 -16.25 1.42 10.25
CA ASN A 155 -15.57 2.58 10.81
C ASN A 155 -14.97 2.24 12.17
N ILE A 156 -13.68 1.96 12.21
CA ILE A 156 -12.97 1.53 13.42
C ILE A 156 -12.65 2.69 14.37
N LEU A 157 -12.56 3.92 13.87
CA LEU A 157 -12.26 5.08 14.70
C LEU A 157 -13.47 5.54 15.53
N LYS A 158 -14.68 5.06 15.21
CA LYS A 158 -15.88 5.34 16.04
C LYS A 158 -15.71 4.90 17.49
N ILE A 159 -14.92 3.86 17.77
CA ILE A 159 -14.68 3.38 19.14
C ILE A 159 -13.88 4.40 19.98
N LEU A 160 -13.13 5.28 19.32
CA LEU A 160 -12.29 6.28 19.96
C LEU A 160 -12.96 7.66 20.15
N LYS A 161 -14.28 7.77 19.92
CA LYS A 161 -15.08 8.99 19.81
C LYS A 161 -15.00 10.00 20.97
N LYS A 162 -14.47 9.65 22.13
CA LYS A 162 -14.38 10.57 23.30
C LYS A 162 -13.17 11.50 23.28
N LYS A 163 -12.27 11.38 22.28
CA LYS A 163 -11.05 12.21 22.19
C LYS A 163 -11.09 13.06 20.92
N LYS A 164 -11.15 14.38 21.10
CA LYS A 164 -11.18 15.41 20.03
C LYS A 164 -9.98 15.46 19.10
N GLN A 165 -9.03 14.53 19.20
CA GLN A 165 -7.87 14.47 18.32
C GLN A 165 -8.17 13.60 17.09
N ILE A 166 -7.84 14.13 15.92
CA ILE A 166 -7.85 13.36 14.66
C ILE A 166 -6.81 12.25 14.81
N THR A 167 -7.30 11.02 14.93
CA THR A 167 -6.45 9.84 15.06
C THR A 167 -6.19 9.29 13.68
N LYS A 168 -4.91 9.15 13.31
CA LYS A 168 -4.50 8.51 12.06
C LYS A 168 -4.10 7.05 12.31
N ILE A 169 -4.26 6.24 11.30
CA ILE A 169 -3.74 4.88 11.29
C ILE A 169 -2.22 4.96 11.09
N ALA A 170 -1.45 4.28 11.92
CA ALA A 170 0.00 4.15 11.78
C ALA A 170 0.35 2.94 10.89
N GLY A 171 -0.43 1.87 10.97
CA GLY A 171 -0.27 0.68 10.17
C GLY A 171 -1.18 -0.45 10.61
N TYR A 172 -1.15 -1.56 9.87
CA TYR A 172 -1.93 -2.75 10.17
C TYR A 172 -1.28 -4.02 9.59
N ILE A 173 -1.62 -5.17 10.17
CA ILE A 173 -1.12 -6.48 9.75
C ILE A 173 -2.19 -7.56 9.97
N LEU A 174 -2.23 -8.54 9.06
CA LEU A 174 -3.10 -9.71 9.15
C LEU A 174 -2.36 -10.87 9.81
N GLY A 175 -3.01 -11.54 10.74
CA GLY A 175 -2.53 -12.78 11.36
C GLY A 175 -3.67 -13.53 12.04
N SER A 176 -3.72 -14.86 11.89
CA SER A 176 -4.71 -15.73 12.51
C SER A 176 -6.17 -15.27 12.31
N SER A 177 -6.53 -14.92 11.07
CA SER A 177 -7.87 -14.40 10.69
C SER A 177 -8.28 -13.11 11.42
N LYS A 178 -7.33 -12.37 11.97
CA LYS A 178 -7.51 -11.07 12.62
C LYS A 178 -6.63 -10.02 11.98
N VAL A 179 -7.12 -8.79 11.93
CA VAL A 179 -6.30 -7.66 11.53
C VAL A 179 -6.00 -6.81 12.77
N TYR A 180 -4.71 -6.65 13.02
CA TYR A 180 -4.15 -5.86 14.10
C TYR A 180 -3.82 -4.48 13.58
N ILE A 181 -4.53 -3.48 14.04
CA ILE A 181 -4.44 -2.10 13.55
C ILE A 181 -3.87 -1.23 14.65
N VAL A 182 -2.83 -0.49 14.33
CA VAL A 182 -2.23 0.47 15.26
C VAL A 182 -2.49 1.89 14.82
N THR A 183 -2.79 2.75 15.76
CA THR A 183 -3.03 4.18 15.53
C THR A 183 -1.87 5.02 16.02
N GLN A 184 -1.64 6.17 15.37
CA GLN A 184 -0.54 7.07 15.75
C GLN A 184 -0.59 7.51 17.20
N ASN A 185 -1.77 7.66 17.77
CA ASN A 185 -1.92 8.02 19.18
C ASN A 185 -1.90 6.80 20.14
N GLY A 186 -1.30 5.67 19.72
CA GLY A 186 -0.96 4.53 20.56
C GLY A 186 -2.12 3.63 20.98
N TYR A 187 -3.10 3.39 20.11
CA TYR A 187 -4.10 2.34 20.31
C TYR A 187 -3.80 1.13 19.41
N LEU A 188 -3.99 -0.05 19.95
CA LEU A 188 -4.13 -1.30 19.22
C LEU A 188 -5.61 -1.64 19.13
N ILE A 189 -6.10 -1.86 17.92
CA ILE A 189 -7.47 -2.28 17.61
C ILE A 189 -7.36 -3.62 16.89
N ILE A 190 -8.13 -4.62 17.33
CA ILE A 190 -8.15 -5.96 16.74
C ILE A 190 -9.52 -6.15 16.11
N CYS A 191 -9.52 -6.47 14.82
CA CYS A 191 -10.73 -6.72 14.05
C CYS A 191 -10.72 -8.14 13.47
N SER A 192 -11.89 -8.74 13.34
CA SER A 192 -12.08 -9.97 12.58
C SER A 192 -11.81 -9.69 11.09
N ALA A 193 -10.95 -10.46 10.43
CA ALA A 193 -10.75 -10.37 9.00
C ALA A 193 -11.98 -10.84 8.19
N ASN A 194 -12.81 -11.71 8.76
CA ASN A 194 -13.99 -12.25 8.09
C ASN A 194 -15.15 -11.26 8.03
N SER A 195 -15.36 -10.47 9.08
CA SER A 195 -16.53 -9.59 9.21
C SER A 195 -16.22 -8.11 9.37
N GLY A 196 -14.95 -7.75 9.60
CA GLY A 196 -14.54 -6.39 9.93
C GLY A 196 -14.97 -5.92 11.32
N GLN A 197 -15.62 -6.78 12.12
CA GLN A 197 -16.07 -6.41 13.46
C GLN A 197 -14.88 -6.19 14.40
N ILE A 198 -14.97 -5.14 15.23
CA ILE A 198 -13.99 -4.87 16.27
C ILE A 198 -14.18 -5.89 17.38
N GLU A 199 -13.17 -6.71 17.65
CA GLU A 199 -13.17 -7.70 18.72
C GLU A 199 -12.61 -7.12 20.02
N SER A 200 -11.57 -6.29 19.93
CA SER A 200 -11.00 -5.63 21.09
C SER A 200 -10.24 -4.37 20.73
N PHE A 201 -9.99 -3.51 21.70
CA PHE A 201 -9.08 -2.38 21.56
C PHE A 201 -8.40 -2.08 22.89
N LYS A 202 -7.16 -1.59 22.82
CA LYS A 202 -6.34 -1.29 24.00
C LYS A 202 -5.46 -0.08 23.74
N LYS A 203 -5.35 0.80 24.74
CA LYS A 203 -4.32 1.85 24.76
C LYS A 203 -2.99 1.18 25.15
N ILE A 204 -1.99 1.26 24.29
CA ILE A 204 -0.66 0.64 24.53
C ILE A 204 0.41 1.65 24.92
N GLY A 205 0.10 2.94 24.87
CA GLY A 205 0.95 3.99 25.44
C GLY A 205 1.38 5.04 24.42
N ASP A 206 2.67 5.05 24.10
CA ASP A 206 3.34 6.08 23.32
C ASP A 206 2.84 6.15 21.86
N MET A 207 3.24 7.19 21.14
CA MET A 207 2.91 7.35 19.71
C MET A 207 3.57 6.27 18.87
N ILE A 208 2.92 5.89 17.77
CA ILE A 208 3.35 4.84 16.85
C ILE A 208 3.35 5.41 15.44
N TYR A 209 4.43 5.21 14.69
CA TYR A 209 4.58 5.66 13.30
C TYR A 209 4.98 4.55 12.32
N SER A 210 5.09 3.31 12.81
CA SER A 210 5.48 2.14 12.03
C SER A 210 4.37 1.12 11.94
N ASN A 211 4.41 0.29 10.90
CA ASN A 211 3.57 -0.89 10.82
C ASN A 211 3.90 -1.87 11.96
N PRO A 212 2.90 -2.56 12.52
CA PRO A 212 3.14 -3.68 13.41
C PRO A 212 3.74 -4.87 12.64
N ILE A 213 4.44 -5.75 13.32
CA ILE A 213 5.08 -6.94 12.75
C ILE A 213 4.59 -8.16 13.52
N ILE A 214 4.31 -9.26 12.81
CA ILE A 214 4.05 -10.57 13.40
C ILE A 214 5.23 -11.48 13.09
N SER A 215 5.79 -12.09 14.12
CA SER A 215 6.84 -13.10 14.01
C SER A 215 6.68 -14.15 15.10
N ASN A 216 6.81 -15.42 14.74
CA ASN A 216 6.73 -16.56 15.66
C ASN A 216 5.50 -16.53 16.59
N GLY A 217 4.32 -16.16 16.04
CA GLY A 217 3.08 -16.10 16.81
C GLY A 217 2.90 -14.88 17.69
N SER A 218 3.89 -13.98 17.76
CA SER A 218 3.86 -12.77 18.56
C SER A 218 3.72 -11.51 17.70
N LEU A 219 2.96 -10.54 18.18
CA LEU A 219 2.82 -9.21 17.56
C LEU A 219 3.81 -8.25 18.20
N TYR A 220 4.56 -7.53 17.39
CA TYR A 220 5.51 -6.52 17.81
C TYR A 220 5.14 -5.14 17.29
N ILE A 221 5.23 -4.14 18.16
CA ILE A 221 4.93 -2.74 17.87
C ILE A 221 6.10 -1.88 18.32
N LEU A 222 6.64 -1.06 17.40
CA LEU A 222 7.68 -0.09 17.71
C LEU A 222 7.04 1.27 18.00
N THR A 223 7.36 1.85 19.15
CA THR A 223 6.88 3.17 19.56
C THR A 223 7.88 4.27 19.23
N GLU A 224 7.44 5.53 19.23
CA GLU A 224 8.26 6.72 19.00
C GLU A 224 9.48 6.79 19.93
N ASN A 225 9.33 6.35 21.19
CA ASN A 225 10.40 6.34 22.18
C ASN A 225 11.33 5.13 22.05
N SER A 226 11.41 4.54 20.85
CA SER A 226 12.29 3.38 20.54
C SER A 226 12.02 2.15 21.41
N LYS A 227 10.82 1.99 21.97
CA LYS A 227 10.42 0.79 22.70
C LYS A 227 9.77 -0.21 21.74
N ILE A 228 10.12 -1.47 21.90
CA ILE A 228 9.43 -2.60 21.25
C ILE A 228 8.50 -3.23 22.28
N ILE A 229 7.21 -3.29 21.94
CA ILE A 229 6.18 -3.93 22.77
C ILE A 229 5.76 -5.22 22.08
N GLY A 230 5.88 -6.35 22.78
CA GLY A 230 5.47 -7.67 22.30
C GLY A 230 4.15 -8.11 22.94
N PHE A 231 3.31 -8.81 22.16
CA PHE A 231 2.07 -9.46 22.59
C PHE A 231 2.08 -10.90 22.06
N ASN A 232 1.84 -11.84 22.98
CA ASN A 232 1.70 -13.27 22.69
C ASN A 232 0.22 -13.65 22.58
#